data_08db1ec641324a9aa659a07a0d291818
#
_entry.id   08db1ec641324a9aa659a07a0d291818
#
_cell.length_a   1.000
_cell.length_b   1.000
_cell.length_c   1.000
_cell.angle_alpha   90.00
_cell.angle_beta   90.00
_cell.angle_gamma   90.00
#
_symmetry.space_group_name_H-M   'P 1'
#
loop_
_entity.id
_entity.type
_entity.pdbx_description
1 polymer ?
#
loop_
_entity_poly.entity_id
_entity_poly.type
_entity_poly.pdbx_seq_one_letter_code
_entity_poly.pdbx_strand_id
1 'polypeptide(L)'
;MLRLDPRDDRGSILPLIAGFGALALAVVLLGSAATSLYLERTRLFTLADGAALAAAESFDLSTVRPTPEGVLRPRLTKPEVTAAAADYLTQAPGSRLEGLRLVSATTPDGLSARVTLASVWAPPVVSIFVPEGIPLQVTATSRSVFD
;
A
#
# COMPACT_ATOMS: atom_id res chain seq x y z
N MET A 1 -0.95 -67.47 18.66
CA MET A 1 0.43 -67.04 18.91
C MET A 1 0.85 -66.19 17.71
N LEU A 2 0.56 -64.87 17.73
CA LEU A 2 0.97 -63.91 16.68
C LEU A 2 2.48 -63.69 16.83
N ARG A 3 3.25 -64.16 15.88
CA ARG A 3 4.66 -63.78 15.75
C ARG A 3 4.66 -62.35 15.18
N LEU A 4 4.95 -61.38 16.03
CA LEU A 4 5.35 -60.03 15.58
C LEU A 4 6.74 -60.17 14.95
N ASP A 5 6.82 -59.99 13.65
CA ASP A 5 8.09 -60.01 12.91
C ASP A 5 8.85 -58.68 13.21
N PRO A 6 10.04 -58.71 13.84
CA PRO A 6 10.77 -57.48 14.20
C PRO A 6 11.46 -56.80 13.00
N ARG A 7 11.09 -57.18 11.76
CA ARG A 7 11.70 -56.62 10.55
C ARG A 7 10.92 -55.50 9.89
N ASP A 8 9.78 -55.08 10.47
CA ASP A 8 8.98 -54.02 9.94
C ASP A 8 9.32 -52.61 10.48
N ASP A 9 10.40 -52.48 11.24
CA ASP A 9 10.94 -51.20 11.72
C ASP A 9 11.77 -50.44 10.65
N ARG A 10 11.51 -50.68 9.39
CA ARG A 10 11.94 -49.75 8.33
C ARG A 10 11.04 -48.54 8.34
N GLY A 11 11.11 -47.78 9.44
CA GLY A 11 10.58 -46.42 9.47
C GLY A 11 11.14 -45.67 8.29
N SER A 12 10.31 -45.48 7.25
CA SER A 12 10.75 -44.81 6.05
C SER A 12 11.10 -43.35 6.45
N ILE A 13 12.38 -42.98 6.37
CA ILE A 13 12.87 -41.61 6.57
C ILE A 13 12.25 -40.68 5.54
N LEU A 14 11.76 -41.23 4.44
CA LEU A 14 11.18 -40.50 3.32
C LEU A 14 10.01 -39.58 3.72
N PRO A 15 9.00 -40.03 4.51
CA PRO A 15 7.93 -39.13 4.96
C PRO A 15 8.42 -38.00 5.85
N LEU A 16 9.45 -38.27 6.68
CA LEU A 16 10.06 -37.25 7.53
C LEU A 16 10.77 -36.18 6.69
N ILE A 17 11.59 -36.61 5.72
CA ILE A 17 12.30 -35.70 4.79
C ILE A 17 11.28 -34.90 3.98
N ALA A 18 10.23 -35.54 3.48
CA ALA A 18 9.15 -34.88 2.74
C ALA A 18 8.42 -33.82 3.63
N GLY A 19 8.14 -34.21 4.89
CA GLY A 19 7.52 -33.31 5.86
C GLY A 19 8.38 -32.07 6.17
N PHE A 20 9.67 -32.26 6.44
CA PHE A 20 10.59 -31.14 6.65
C PHE A 20 10.79 -30.31 5.39
N GLY A 21 10.86 -30.92 4.22
CA GLY A 21 10.95 -30.21 2.95
C GLY A 21 9.72 -29.34 2.70
N ALA A 22 8.53 -29.86 2.95
CA ALA A 22 7.28 -29.11 2.83
C ALA A 22 7.20 -27.95 3.84
N LEU A 23 7.64 -28.19 5.09
CA LEU A 23 7.68 -27.13 6.11
C LEU A 23 8.67 -26.03 5.73
N ALA A 24 9.87 -26.39 5.29
CA ALA A 24 10.87 -25.41 4.83
C ALA A 24 10.35 -24.57 3.66
N LEU A 25 9.71 -25.21 2.67
CA LEU A 25 9.09 -24.53 1.55
C LEU A 25 7.98 -23.58 2.01
N ALA A 26 7.12 -24.01 2.93
CA ALA A 26 6.06 -23.17 3.48
C ALA A 26 6.63 -21.92 4.18
N VAL A 27 7.70 -22.05 4.96
CA VAL A 27 8.35 -20.90 5.63
C VAL A 27 8.93 -19.92 4.60
N VAL A 28 9.59 -20.41 3.55
CA VAL A 28 10.12 -19.56 2.48
C VAL A 28 9.00 -18.82 1.75
N LEU A 29 7.91 -19.51 1.41
CA LEU A 29 6.75 -18.89 0.73
C LEU A 29 6.07 -17.85 1.59
N LEU A 30 5.89 -18.11 2.90
CA LEU A 30 5.31 -17.14 3.83
C LEU A 30 6.21 -15.90 4.00
N GLY A 31 7.53 -16.09 4.13
CA GLY A 31 8.49 -14.98 4.20
C GLY A 31 8.49 -14.14 2.93
N SER A 32 8.44 -14.79 1.78
CA SER A 32 8.35 -14.10 0.48
C SER A 32 7.04 -13.31 0.35
N ALA A 33 5.91 -13.89 0.74
CA ALA A 33 4.61 -13.23 0.71
C ALA A 33 4.57 -12.02 1.65
N ALA A 34 5.10 -12.14 2.87
CA ALA A 34 5.17 -11.03 3.82
C ALA A 34 6.03 -9.88 3.29
N THR A 35 7.19 -10.18 2.69
CA THR A 35 8.06 -9.17 2.07
C THR A 35 7.37 -8.48 0.89
N SER A 36 6.70 -9.24 0.04
CA SER A 36 5.93 -8.71 -1.09
C SER A 36 4.82 -7.77 -0.63
N LEU A 37 4.07 -8.14 0.39
CA LEU A 37 3.02 -7.29 0.98
C LEU A 37 3.60 -5.99 1.54
N TYR A 38 4.71 -6.06 2.24
CA TYR A 38 5.39 -4.88 2.78
C TYR A 38 5.83 -3.92 1.67
N LEU A 39 6.43 -4.44 0.60
CA LEU A 39 6.87 -3.64 -0.55
C LEU A 39 5.68 -2.97 -1.25
N GLU A 40 4.58 -3.70 -1.46
CA GLU A 40 3.38 -3.17 -2.08
C GLU A 40 2.78 -2.03 -1.25
N ARG A 41 2.67 -2.23 0.05
CA ARG A 41 2.19 -1.19 0.98
C ARG A 41 3.10 0.04 0.98
N THR A 42 4.41 -0.14 0.93
CA THR A 42 5.38 0.96 0.87
C THR A 42 5.24 1.74 -0.44
N ARG A 43 5.08 1.06 -1.57
CA ARG A 43 4.84 1.70 -2.87
C ARG A 43 3.53 2.50 -2.87
N LEU A 44 2.45 1.92 -2.36
CA LEU A 44 1.17 2.59 -2.24
C LEU A 44 1.28 3.84 -1.35
N PHE A 45 2.01 3.75 -0.24
CA PHE A 45 2.24 4.88 0.66
C PHE A 45 3.06 5.98 -0.03
N THR A 46 4.11 5.65 -0.76
CA THR A 46 4.91 6.61 -1.53
C THR A 46 4.06 7.35 -2.58
N LEU A 47 3.15 6.65 -3.25
CA LEU A 47 2.21 7.28 -4.18
C LEU A 47 1.23 8.21 -3.47
N ALA A 48 0.71 7.80 -2.30
CA ALA A 48 -0.20 8.63 -1.52
C ALA A 48 0.50 9.90 -0.99
N ASP A 49 1.76 9.76 -0.56
CA ASP A 49 2.56 10.88 -0.08
C ASP A 49 2.87 11.88 -1.21
N GLY A 50 3.30 11.39 -2.38
CA GLY A 50 3.51 12.21 -3.56
C GLY A 50 2.23 12.92 -4.04
N ALA A 51 1.09 12.22 -4.03
CA ALA A 51 -0.20 12.81 -4.39
C ALA A 51 -0.65 13.86 -3.36
N ALA A 52 -0.40 13.62 -2.07
CA ALA A 52 -0.71 14.58 -1.02
C ALA A 52 0.18 15.83 -1.11
N LEU A 53 1.46 15.66 -1.47
CA LEU A 53 2.38 16.78 -1.69
C LEU A 53 1.94 17.61 -2.90
N ALA A 54 1.71 16.98 -4.06
CA ALA A 54 1.21 17.66 -5.25
C ALA A 54 -0.10 18.40 -4.99
N ALA A 55 -1.00 17.80 -4.23
CA ALA A 55 -2.26 18.41 -3.82
C ALA A 55 -2.09 19.57 -2.82
N ALA A 56 -1.09 19.49 -1.93
CA ALA A 56 -0.78 20.59 -1.01
C ALA A 56 -0.16 21.81 -1.72
N GLU A 57 0.48 21.59 -2.86
CA GLU A 57 1.07 22.64 -3.71
C GLU A 57 0.12 23.19 -4.77
N SER A 58 -1.08 22.63 -4.92
CA SER A 58 -2.06 23.00 -5.96
C SER A 58 -2.86 24.26 -5.69
N PHE A 59 -2.47 25.06 -4.69
CA PHE A 59 -3.19 26.30 -4.40
C PHE A 59 -3.05 27.32 -5.54
N ASP A 60 -4.16 28.00 -5.85
CA ASP A 60 -4.17 29.09 -6.81
C ASP A 60 -3.62 30.37 -6.15
N LEU A 61 -2.57 30.97 -6.75
CA LEU A 61 -1.99 32.22 -6.29
C LEU A 61 -3.00 33.35 -6.24
N SER A 62 -4.06 33.29 -7.05
CA SER A 62 -5.16 34.28 -7.04
C SER A 62 -6.02 34.18 -5.76
N THR A 63 -6.00 33.07 -5.05
CA THR A 63 -6.75 32.86 -3.81
C THR A 63 -5.97 33.25 -2.55
N VAL A 64 -4.68 33.57 -2.70
CA VAL A 64 -3.82 33.99 -1.60
C VAL A 64 -4.29 35.37 -1.11
N ARG A 65 -4.84 35.41 0.08
CA ARG A 65 -5.30 36.67 0.72
C ARG A 65 -4.40 37.00 1.89
N PRO A 66 -4.04 38.30 2.05
CA PRO A 66 -3.36 38.73 3.25
C PRO A 66 -4.27 38.56 4.47
N THR A 67 -3.76 37.96 5.53
CA THR A 67 -4.41 37.97 6.84
C THR A 67 -4.37 39.40 7.43
N PRO A 68 -5.17 39.71 8.48
CA PRO A 68 -5.07 41.00 9.16
C PRO A 68 -3.68 41.35 9.67
N GLU A 69 -2.84 40.31 9.88
CA GLU A 69 -1.41 40.43 10.29
C GLU A 69 -0.46 40.55 9.08
N GLY A 70 -0.97 40.66 7.85
CA GLY A 70 -0.18 40.84 6.62
C GLY A 70 0.51 39.57 6.11
N VAL A 71 0.23 38.39 6.70
CA VAL A 71 0.77 37.10 6.26
C VAL A 71 -0.06 36.55 5.11
N LEU A 72 0.57 36.26 3.98
CA LEU A 72 -0.05 35.58 2.85
C LEU A 72 -0.27 34.11 3.18
N ARG A 73 -1.51 33.66 3.25
CA ARG A 73 -1.83 32.22 3.45
C ARG A 73 -2.61 31.69 2.25
N PRO A 74 -2.06 30.66 1.57
CA PRO A 74 -2.83 29.95 0.56
C PRO A 74 -3.98 29.19 1.23
N ARG A 75 -5.08 29.04 0.52
CA ARG A 75 -6.21 28.27 0.98
C ARG A 75 -6.52 27.18 -0.05
N LEU A 76 -6.36 25.93 0.37
CA LEU A 76 -6.72 24.79 -0.43
C LEU A 76 -8.23 24.56 -0.42
N THR A 77 -8.77 24.19 -1.57
CA THR A 77 -10.16 23.75 -1.68
C THR A 77 -10.21 22.25 -2.03
N LYS A 78 -11.29 21.58 -1.64
CA LYS A 78 -11.45 20.15 -1.92
C LYS A 78 -11.40 19.82 -3.41
N PRO A 79 -12.02 20.59 -4.34
CA PRO A 79 -11.91 20.32 -5.78
C PRO A 79 -10.48 20.38 -6.30
N GLU A 80 -9.69 21.38 -5.89
CA GLU A 80 -8.29 21.55 -6.30
C GLU A 80 -7.44 20.39 -5.81
N VAL A 81 -7.56 20.04 -4.53
CA VAL A 81 -6.86 18.89 -3.92
C VAL A 81 -7.20 17.59 -4.64
N THR A 82 -8.47 17.39 -4.99
CA THR A 82 -8.90 16.17 -5.69
C THR A 82 -8.36 16.13 -7.12
N ALA A 83 -8.42 17.24 -7.85
CA ALA A 83 -7.92 17.33 -9.22
C ALA A 83 -6.40 17.12 -9.27
N ALA A 84 -5.63 17.78 -8.41
CA ALA A 84 -4.19 17.67 -8.37
C ALA A 84 -3.72 16.27 -7.96
N ALA A 85 -4.37 15.63 -6.98
CA ALA A 85 -4.08 14.26 -6.60
C ALA A 85 -4.36 13.27 -7.74
N ALA A 86 -5.47 13.44 -8.45
CA ALA A 86 -5.82 12.60 -9.59
C ALA A 86 -4.83 12.77 -10.76
N ASP A 87 -4.46 14.02 -11.08
CA ASP A 87 -3.49 14.34 -12.13
C ASP A 87 -2.10 13.74 -11.82
N TYR A 88 -1.64 13.89 -10.59
CA TYR A 88 -0.40 13.26 -10.14
C TYR A 88 -0.41 11.74 -10.36
N LEU A 89 -1.51 11.05 -10.01
CA LEU A 89 -1.61 9.60 -10.14
C LEU A 89 -1.59 9.14 -11.61
N THR A 90 -2.02 9.96 -12.56
CA THR A 90 -1.93 9.63 -14.00
C THR A 90 -0.50 9.68 -14.53
N GLN A 91 0.35 10.49 -13.92
CA GLN A 91 1.73 10.77 -14.38
C GLN A 91 2.79 10.05 -13.55
N ALA A 92 2.45 9.62 -12.32
CA ALA A 92 3.41 9.06 -11.38
C ALA A 92 4.02 7.74 -11.87
N PRO A 93 5.35 7.58 -11.81
CA PRO A 93 5.98 6.28 -12.01
C PRO A 93 5.56 5.36 -10.85
N GLY A 94 5.02 4.19 -11.16
CA GLY A 94 4.54 3.24 -10.14
C GLY A 94 3.01 3.24 -9.93
N SER A 95 2.25 4.03 -10.70
CA SER A 95 0.78 3.98 -10.72
C SER A 95 0.19 2.65 -11.27
N ARG A 96 1.05 1.68 -11.63
CA ARG A 96 0.67 0.36 -12.14
C ARG A 96 0.36 -0.66 -11.03
N LEU A 97 -0.01 -0.20 -9.84
CA LEU A 97 -0.49 -1.10 -8.78
C LEU A 97 -1.85 -1.67 -9.17
N GLU A 98 -2.06 -2.95 -8.90
CA GLU A 98 -3.33 -3.60 -9.22
C GLU A 98 -4.47 -2.99 -8.40
N GLY A 99 -5.58 -2.64 -9.08
CA GLY A 99 -6.73 -2.02 -8.42
C GLY A 99 -6.46 -0.67 -7.77
N LEU A 100 -5.41 0.06 -8.19
CA LEU A 100 -5.12 1.40 -7.68
C LEU A 100 -6.31 2.34 -7.90
N ARG A 101 -6.75 2.98 -6.82
CA ARG A 101 -7.84 3.95 -6.86
C ARG A 101 -7.66 5.05 -5.81
N LEU A 102 -8.06 6.25 -6.16
CA LEU A 102 -8.19 7.36 -5.25
C LEU A 102 -9.49 7.20 -4.45
N VAL A 103 -9.38 6.94 -3.16
CA VAL A 103 -10.54 6.77 -2.26
C VAL A 103 -11.08 8.12 -1.82
N SER A 104 -10.16 9.01 -1.42
CA SER A 104 -10.52 10.38 -1.04
C SER A 104 -9.32 11.31 -1.17
N ALA A 105 -9.60 12.57 -1.49
CA ALA A 105 -8.66 13.65 -1.42
C ALA A 105 -9.38 14.86 -0.80
N THR A 106 -8.86 15.39 0.30
CA THR A 106 -9.53 16.41 1.11
C THR A 106 -8.52 17.36 1.72
N THR A 107 -9.03 18.53 2.13
CA THR A 107 -8.26 19.46 2.95
C THR A 107 -8.99 19.64 4.27
N PRO A 108 -8.43 19.13 5.40
CA PRO A 108 -9.10 19.22 6.70
C PRO A 108 -9.06 20.61 7.33
N ASP A 109 -8.06 21.42 7.01
CA ASP A 109 -7.79 22.72 7.62
C ASP A 109 -7.62 23.86 6.59
N GLY A 110 -7.78 23.58 5.30
CA GLY A 110 -7.52 24.52 4.21
C GLY A 110 -6.04 24.81 3.94
N LEU A 111 -5.12 24.13 4.66
CA LEU A 111 -3.66 24.30 4.56
C LEU A 111 -2.94 22.99 4.27
N SER A 112 -3.56 21.87 4.63
CA SER A 112 -3.01 20.53 4.42
C SER A 112 -3.86 19.78 3.41
N ALA A 113 -3.23 18.96 2.60
CA ALA A 113 -3.90 17.99 1.72
C ALA A 113 -3.79 16.59 2.33
N ARG A 114 -4.92 15.89 2.40
CA ARG A 114 -4.99 14.50 2.85
C ARG A 114 -5.50 13.64 1.72
N VAL A 115 -4.69 12.65 1.33
CA VAL A 115 -5.00 11.73 0.23
C VAL A 115 -5.05 10.30 0.77
N THR A 116 -6.09 9.57 0.38
CA THR A 116 -6.27 8.16 0.70
C THR A 116 -6.31 7.36 -0.59
N LEU A 117 -5.41 6.41 -0.74
CA LEU A 117 -5.33 5.49 -1.86
C LEU A 117 -5.65 4.07 -1.41
N ALA A 118 -6.21 3.28 -2.33
CA ALA A 118 -6.37 1.85 -2.17
C ALA A 118 -5.80 1.11 -3.37
N SER A 119 -5.32 -0.11 -3.13
CA SER A 119 -4.88 -1.08 -4.15
C SER A 119 -5.26 -2.49 -3.72
N VAL A 120 -5.04 -3.48 -4.58
CA VAL A 120 -5.26 -4.89 -4.28
C VAL A 120 -3.92 -5.61 -4.35
N TRP A 121 -3.56 -6.30 -3.29
CA TRP A 121 -2.38 -7.15 -3.27
C TRP A 121 -2.79 -8.60 -3.55
N ALA A 122 -2.34 -9.16 -4.68
CA ALA A 122 -2.70 -10.48 -5.15
C ALA A 122 -1.47 -11.25 -5.65
N PRO A 123 -0.55 -11.68 -4.76
CA PRO A 123 0.60 -12.46 -5.17
C PRO A 123 0.16 -13.86 -5.62
N PRO A 124 0.86 -14.49 -6.58
CA PRO A 124 0.45 -15.75 -7.22
C PRO A 124 0.12 -16.88 -6.24
N VAL A 125 0.85 -16.97 -5.11
CA VAL A 125 0.64 -18.05 -4.11
C VAL A 125 -0.61 -17.78 -3.28
N VAL A 126 -0.86 -16.52 -2.92
CA VAL A 126 -2.02 -16.12 -2.10
C VAL A 126 -3.30 -16.13 -2.94
N SER A 127 -3.23 -15.77 -4.21
CA SER A 127 -4.37 -15.74 -5.12
C SER A 127 -4.98 -17.12 -5.38
N ILE A 128 -4.23 -18.21 -5.13
CA ILE A 128 -4.79 -19.58 -5.16
C ILE A 128 -5.86 -19.77 -4.06
N PHE A 129 -5.66 -19.13 -2.89
CA PHE A 129 -6.55 -19.26 -1.72
C PHE A 129 -7.52 -18.07 -1.61
N VAL A 130 -7.10 -16.89 -2.07
CA VAL A 130 -7.86 -15.63 -2.05
C VAL A 130 -7.80 -15.00 -3.45
N PRO A 131 -8.64 -15.48 -4.38
CA PRO A 131 -8.61 -15.01 -5.77
C PRO A 131 -8.84 -13.51 -5.93
N GLU A 132 -9.61 -12.90 -5.04
CA GLU A 132 -9.93 -11.47 -5.05
C GLU A 132 -8.79 -10.59 -4.55
N GLY A 133 -7.71 -11.21 -4.04
CA GLY A 133 -6.59 -10.50 -3.41
C GLY A 133 -6.95 -9.88 -2.06
N ILE A 134 -5.98 -9.20 -1.47
CA ILE A 134 -6.14 -8.50 -0.19
C ILE A 134 -6.17 -7.00 -0.43
N PRO A 135 -7.25 -6.30 -0.05
CA PRO A 135 -7.32 -4.85 -0.22
C PRO A 135 -6.34 -4.15 0.74
N LEU A 136 -5.58 -3.23 0.19
CA LEU A 136 -4.68 -2.35 0.93
C LEU A 136 -5.21 -0.93 0.85
N GLN A 137 -5.11 -0.19 1.94
CA GLN A 137 -5.45 1.22 1.99
C GLN A 137 -4.41 1.97 2.81
N VAL A 138 -4.03 3.15 2.32
CA VAL A 138 -3.10 4.05 2.99
C VAL A 138 -3.60 5.48 2.90
N THR A 139 -3.23 6.28 3.90
CA THR A 139 -3.55 7.71 3.94
C THR A 139 -2.27 8.48 4.21
N ALA A 140 -2.01 9.50 3.40
CA ALA A 140 -0.93 10.45 3.59
C ALA A 140 -1.50 11.86 3.76
N THR A 141 -0.77 12.70 4.48
CA THR A 141 -1.14 14.11 4.67
C THR A 141 0.12 14.95 4.49
N SER A 142 0.05 15.93 3.59
CA SER A 142 1.10 16.90 3.34
C SER A 142 0.60 18.31 3.62
N ARG A 143 1.51 19.19 4.01
CA ARG A 143 1.22 20.59 4.28
C ARG A 143 2.13 21.47 3.46
N SER A 144 1.54 22.46 2.81
CA SER A 144 2.31 23.53 2.18
C SER A 144 2.97 24.39 3.26
N VAL A 145 4.29 24.54 3.17
CA VAL A 145 5.09 25.41 4.06
C VAL A 145 5.56 26.57 3.23
N PHE A 146 5.17 27.77 3.64
CA PHE A 146 5.74 29.02 3.12
C PHE A 146 6.64 29.59 4.21
N ASP A 147 7.91 29.76 3.88
CA ASP A 147 8.86 30.57 4.63
C ASP A 147 8.84 32.02 4.14
#